data_15f119ded068a64766809d95f69369c7
#
_entry.id   15f119ded068a64766809d95f69369c7
#
_cell.length_a   1.000
_cell.length_b   1.000
_cell.length_c   1.000
_cell.angle_alpha   90.00
_cell.angle_beta   90.00
_cell.angle_gamma   90.00
#
_symmetry.space_group_name_H-M   'P 1'
#
loop_
_entity.id
_entity.type
_entity.pdbx_description
1 polymer ?
#
loop_
_entity_poly.entity_id
_entity_poly.type
_entity_poly.pdbx_seq_one_letter_code
_entity_poly.pdbx_strand_id
1 'polypeptide(L)'
;MVCKTCGNPLNEHDKFCRVCGTVVEQEAYSNPFESTGDSYTPRYGAKPPKKRRKGLLIGGIVGAVVLVLAAVAALLVFNSPRVRVASALAASVKEYSAVGKAVGLGQSADLMKKTQLSQEIDVKIRSMNEDYFGYGASSLNGMGFRLEADVNLDGREMGMRLVPYLGSADLCSLTLAAEDEVVYFAFPEIFPDPCYGINTVTMMQDLEAMGADLGDYAGVSFNYFDIVELIRSRTAVSEEAEEKLTEAGKTLVEKMELEKKGSESIRINGTETKCTVYKVTFSKSSLRQFISALENAYGSTDTAELTEEVLTQMHFPQADIDELLWQMDVSSENPYDALYDLVDEIGDLELELCISGGKISAVRFEDTIYDSEVELGLYFGGKGNYVDNFSLKLIVDDDELSLVSRGDHDAKKGTFTDETVITIPYENDLTITTEYAPGDGSLSMELSQGNSSFSLEGTLVSRQDRLELDIENLSLRQAGEKIMTMSLRYQVTDYSRRVSLQGARMLSDMTQDDVLEIANSLEGNAVNWIIGLAAAHPELSDLF
;
A
#
# COMPACT_ATOMS: atom_id res chain seq x y z
N MET A 1 -13.35 -2.56 44.51
CA MET A 1 -12.75 -1.22 44.29
C MET A 1 -13.63 -0.14 44.93
N VAL A 2 -13.08 1.05 45.18
CA VAL A 2 -13.87 2.21 45.61
C VAL A 2 -13.65 3.38 44.65
N CYS A 3 -14.67 4.16 44.43
CA CYS A 3 -14.61 5.35 43.54
C CYS A 3 -13.63 6.38 44.10
N LYS A 4 -12.64 6.77 43.35
CA LYS A 4 -11.61 7.75 43.75
C LYS A 4 -12.20 9.15 44.04
N THR A 5 -13.39 9.47 43.52
CA THR A 5 -14.02 10.78 43.64
C THR A 5 -14.97 10.87 44.85
N CYS A 6 -15.76 9.81 45.12
CA CYS A 6 -16.80 9.87 46.17
C CYS A 6 -16.70 8.75 47.21
N GLY A 7 -15.70 7.85 47.12
CA GLY A 7 -15.49 6.76 48.06
C GLY A 7 -16.50 5.62 48.03
N ASN A 8 -17.47 5.65 47.09
CA ASN A 8 -18.49 4.62 47.01
C ASN A 8 -17.93 3.27 46.52
N PRO A 9 -18.35 2.11 47.08
CA PRO A 9 -17.90 0.82 46.59
C PRO A 9 -18.32 0.59 45.15
N LEU A 10 -17.43 0.05 44.33
CA LEU A 10 -17.61 -0.29 42.91
C LEU A 10 -17.46 -1.80 42.73
N ASN A 11 -18.26 -2.37 41.84
CA ASN A 11 -18.08 -3.75 41.39
C ASN A 11 -16.90 -3.82 40.39
N GLU A 12 -16.37 -5.02 40.17
CA GLU A 12 -15.20 -5.22 39.28
C GLU A 12 -15.47 -4.87 37.81
N HIS A 13 -16.75 -4.80 37.42
CA HIS A 13 -17.17 -4.51 36.04
C HIS A 13 -17.86 -3.16 35.86
N ASP A 14 -17.93 -2.32 36.91
CA ASP A 14 -18.57 -0.99 36.80
C ASP A 14 -17.67 -0.03 35.97
N LYS A 15 -18.14 0.41 34.82
CA LYS A 15 -17.47 1.40 33.96
C LYS A 15 -17.65 2.84 34.48
N PHE A 16 -18.66 3.09 35.32
CA PHE A 16 -18.99 4.38 35.91
C PHE A 16 -19.43 4.21 37.35
N CYS A 17 -19.08 5.15 38.21
CA CYS A 17 -19.61 5.19 39.55
C CYS A 17 -21.11 5.57 39.51
N ARG A 18 -21.99 4.70 39.97
CA ARG A 18 -23.45 4.92 39.96
C ARG A 18 -23.93 6.07 40.85
N VAL A 19 -23.05 6.58 41.73
CA VAL A 19 -23.40 7.65 42.69
C VAL A 19 -22.95 9.02 42.18
N CYS A 20 -21.77 9.13 41.56
CA CYS A 20 -21.22 10.42 41.12
C CYS A 20 -20.91 10.51 39.62
N GLY A 21 -21.18 9.47 38.84
CA GLY A 21 -20.96 9.45 37.38
C GLY A 21 -19.49 9.39 36.94
N THR A 22 -18.53 9.34 37.87
CA THR A 22 -17.10 9.29 37.50
C THR A 22 -16.76 7.99 36.79
N VAL A 23 -16.05 8.09 35.65
CA VAL A 23 -15.54 6.95 34.90
C VAL A 23 -14.53 6.17 35.76
N VAL A 24 -14.69 4.85 35.83
CA VAL A 24 -13.77 3.96 36.51
C VAL A 24 -12.71 3.54 35.51
N GLU A 25 -11.48 4.03 35.67
CA GLU A 25 -10.34 3.57 34.90
C GLU A 25 -10.06 2.10 35.29
N GLN A 26 -10.45 1.17 34.45
CA GLN A 26 -9.94 -0.19 34.51
C GLN A 26 -8.58 -0.20 33.85
N GLU A 27 -7.59 -0.82 34.51
CA GLU A 27 -6.31 -1.11 33.88
C GLU A 27 -6.58 -1.88 32.58
N ALA A 28 -6.22 -1.25 31.47
CA ALA A 28 -6.47 -1.78 30.14
C ALA A 28 -5.80 -3.15 29.99
N TYR A 29 -6.60 -4.14 29.63
CA TYR A 29 -6.08 -5.35 29.01
C TYR A 29 -5.30 -4.92 27.76
N SER A 30 -3.99 -5.13 27.77
CA SER A 30 -3.10 -4.81 26.67
C SER A 30 -3.52 -5.62 25.45
N ASN A 31 -4.09 -4.94 24.48
CA ASN A 31 -4.35 -5.47 23.15
C ASN A 31 -2.98 -5.67 22.46
N PRO A 32 -2.60 -6.88 22.02
CA PRO A 32 -1.29 -7.13 21.44
C PRO A 32 -1.04 -6.42 20.10
N PHE A 33 -2.00 -5.63 19.60
CA PHE A 33 -1.89 -4.85 18.37
C PHE A 33 -1.85 -3.32 18.59
N GLU A 34 -1.81 -2.83 19.83
CA GLU A 34 -1.58 -1.40 20.06
C GLU A 34 -0.08 -1.12 20.05
N SER A 35 0.43 -0.64 18.92
CA SER A 35 1.64 0.18 18.91
C SER A 35 1.43 1.37 19.84
N THR A 36 2.32 1.53 20.82
CA THR A 36 2.33 2.64 21.77
C THR A 36 2.40 3.98 21.05
N GLY A 37 1.24 4.51 20.70
CA GLY A 37 1.06 5.88 20.28
C GLY A 37 0.79 6.74 21.52
N ASP A 38 1.77 7.48 22.00
CA ASP A 38 1.61 8.51 23.01
C ASP A 38 0.56 9.53 22.52
N SER A 39 -0.53 9.65 23.24
CA SER A 39 -1.53 10.69 23.01
C SER A 39 -0.92 12.07 23.32
N TYR A 40 -0.65 12.83 22.28
CA TYR A 40 -0.08 14.17 22.34
C TYR A 40 -1.17 15.18 22.71
N THR A 41 -1.18 15.66 23.93
CA THR A 41 -1.85 16.93 24.29
C THR A 41 -0.84 18.07 24.11
N PRO A 42 -1.12 19.09 23.28
CA PRO A 42 -0.17 20.18 23.07
C PRO A 42 -0.05 21.05 24.30
N ARG A 43 1.07 20.97 25.01
CA ARG A 43 1.49 22.01 25.97
C ARG A 43 2.38 23.01 25.24
N TYR A 44 1.89 24.20 25.04
CA TYR A 44 2.70 25.32 24.60
C TYR A 44 3.84 25.58 25.62
N GLY A 45 5.08 25.57 25.14
CA GLY A 45 6.21 26.19 25.79
C GLY A 45 7.24 25.32 26.52
N ALA A 46 7.71 24.21 25.92
CA ALA A 46 8.98 23.63 26.33
C ALA A 46 9.71 23.07 25.09
N LYS A 47 10.95 23.51 24.86
CA LYS A 47 11.80 22.92 23.81
C LYS A 47 11.95 21.42 24.07
N PRO A 48 11.66 20.55 23.11
CA PRO A 48 11.80 19.11 23.30
C PRO A 48 13.27 18.73 23.51
N PRO A 49 13.57 17.78 24.41
CA PRO A 49 14.92 17.26 24.56
C PRO A 49 15.33 16.53 23.27
N LYS A 50 16.60 16.67 22.89
CA LYS A 50 17.24 16.08 21.72
C LYS A 50 17.11 14.53 21.71
N LYS A 51 15.99 13.99 21.22
CA LYS A 51 15.83 12.57 20.84
C LYS A 51 16.03 12.36 19.32
N ARG A 52 16.80 13.21 18.66
CA ARG A 52 17.01 13.20 17.20
C ARG A 52 17.85 12.03 16.67
N ARG A 53 18.64 11.34 17.50
CA ARG A 53 19.64 10.38 16.98
C ARG A 53 19.06 9.06 16.44
N LYS A 54 18.03 8.48 17.06
CA LYS A 54 17.51 7.17 16.62
C LYS A 54 16.69 7.24 15.32
N GLY A 55 15.90 8.27 15.11
CA GLY A 55 15.13 8.45 13.86
C GLY A 55 16.03 8.78 12.66
N LEU A 56 17.08 9.60 12.86
CA LEU A 56 18.10 9.89 11.83
C LEU A 56 18.91 8.64 11.48
N LEU A 57 19.22 7.78 12.45
CA LEU A 57 19.98 6.55 12.22
C LEU A 57 19.14 5.56 11.39
N ILE A 58 17.88 5.35 11.75
CA ILE A 58 16.96 4.48 10.96
C ILE A 58 16.74 5.05 9.55
N GLY A 59 16.51 6.37 9.43
CA GLY A 59 16.35 7.03 8.13
C GLY A 59 17.63 6.95 7.29
N GLY A 60 18.80 7.11 7.88
CA GLY A 60 20.10 6.97 7.24
C GLY A 60 20.37 5.54 6.74
N ILE A 61 20.04 4.54 7.53
CA ILE A 61 20.22 3.13 7.16
C ILE A 61 19.27 2.74 6.02
N VAL A 62 18.00 3.10 6.12
CA VAL A 62 17.02 2.88 5.03
C VAL A 62 17.48 3.61 3.76
N GLY A 63 17.98 4.85 3.89
CA GLY A 63 18.54 5.62 2.78
C GLY A 63 19.76 4.94 2.16
N ALA A 64 20.70 4.37 2.97
CA ALA A 64 21.86 3.63 2.47
C ALA A 64 21.43 2.38 1.69
N VAL A 65 20.48 1.61 2.21
CA VAL A 65 19.89 0.46 1.50
C VAL A 65 19.28 0.90 0.18
N VAL A 66 18.51 1.99 0.17
CA VAL A 66 17.88 2.53 -1.05
C VAL A 66 18.94 3.01 -2.05
N LEU A 67 20.00 3.71 -1.59
CA LEU A 67 21.10 4.15 -2.48
C LEU A 67 21.86 2.97 -3.08
N VAL A 68 22.18 1.96 -2.27
CA VAL A 68 22.84 0.74 -2.76
C VAL A 68 21.94 0.03 -3.77
N LEU A 69 20.65 -0.13 -3.47
CA LEU A 69 19.69 -0.72 -4.40
C LEU A 69 19.51 0.12 -5.67
N ALA A 70 19.50 1.45 -5.56
CA ALA A 70 19.43 2.36 -6.71
C ALA A 70 20.71 2.31 -7.55
N ALA A 71 21.89 2.28 -6.93
CA ALA A 71 23.16 2.10 -7.63
C ALA A 71 23.22 0.74 -8.34
N VAL A 72 22.78 -0.32 -7.67
CA VAL A 72 22.65 -1.67 -8.27
C VAL A 72 21.63 -1.65 -9.41
N ALA A 73 20.48 -1.01 -9.24
CA ALA A 73 19.47 -0.87 -10.29
C ALA A 73 20.02 -0.06 -11.49
N ALA A 74 20.73 1.04 -11.24
CA ALA A 74 21.39 1.81 -12.29
C ALA A 74 22.43 0.94 -13.05
N LEU A 75 23.25 0.18 -12.31
CA LEU A 75 24.14 -0.80 -12.90
C LEU A 75 23.39 -1.87 -13.72
N LEU A 76 22.17 -2.25 -13.30
CA LEU A 76 21.37 -3.27 -13.96
C LEU A 76 20.71 -2.79 -15.27
N VAL A 77 20.39 -1.49 -15.37
CA VAL A 77 19.64 -0.93 -16.52
C VAL A 77 20.56 -0.42 -17.62
N PHE A 78 21.80 0.05 -17.30
CA PHE A 78 22.63 0.78 -18.25
C PHE A 78 23.79 -0.01 -18.83
N ASN A 79 23.76 -0.25 -20.14
CA ASN A 79 24.76 -0.97 -20.91
C ASN A 79 26.02 -0.12 -21.15
N SER A 80 27.01 -0.19 -20.27
CA SER A 80 28.31 0.48 -20.44
C SER A 80 29.42 -0.46 -20.98
N PRO A 81 30.43 0.03 -21.75
CA PRO A 81 31.47 -0.78 -22.37
C PRO A 81 32.52 -1.37 -21.42
N ARG A 82 32.40 -1.24 -20.10
CA ARG A 82 33.24 -1.95 -19.12
C ARG A 82 32.84 -3.41 -19.00
N VAL A 83 33.15 -4.15 -20.00
CA VAL A 83 32.57 -5.38 -20.57
C VAL A 83 32.26 -6.54 -19.61
N ARG A 84 32.91 -6.69 -18.45
CA ARG A 84 32.63 -7.83 -17.56
C ARG A 84 31.56 -7.54 -16.50
N VAL A 85 31.62 -6.38 -15.87
CA VAL A 85 30.61 -5.98 -14.89
C VAL A 85 29.29 -5.72 -15.61
N ALA A 86 29.31 -5.02 -16.74
CA ALA A 86 28.13 -4.75 -17.55
C ALA A 86 27.51 -6.04 -18.14
N SER A 87 28.31 -7.00 -18.56
CA SER A 87 27.78 -8.29 -19.05
C SER A 87 27.23 -9.17 -17.92
N ALA A 88 27.83 -9.14 -16.72
CA ALA A 88 27.31 -9.83 -15.55
C ALA A 88 26.00 -9.20 -15.06
N LEU A 89 25.91 -7.88 -15.10
CA LEU A 89 24.69 -7.11 -14.82
C LEU A 89 23.58 -7.46 -15.80
N ALA A 90 23.86 -7.39 -17.10
CA ALA A 90 22.86 -7.71 -18.13
C ALA A 90 22.39 -9.17 -18.05
N ALA A 91 23.28 -10.11 -17.73
CA ALA A 91 22.93 -11.51 -17.52
C ALA A 91 22.05 -11.69 -16.27
N SER A 92 22.36 -10.98 -15.18
CA SER A 92 21.56 -10.99 -13.95
C SER A 92 20.17 -10.41 -14.18
N VAL A 93 20.05 -9.23 -14.81
CA VAL A 93 18.75 -8.60 -15.17
C VAL A 93 17.90 -9.55 -16.03
N LYS A 94 18.51 -10.21 -17.01
CA LYS A 94 17.80 -11.16 -17.88
C LYS A 94 17.25 -12.35 -17.11
N GLU A 95 17.95 -12.79 -16.09
CA GLU A 95 17.52 -13.89 -15.23
C GLU A 95 16.40 -13.46 -14.29
N TYR A 96 16.54 -12.29 -13.64
CA TYR A 96 15.48 -11.72 -12.80
C TYR A 96 14.20 -11.43 -13.58
N SER A 97 14.31 -10.92 -14.81
CA SER A 97 13.14 -10.71 -15.67
C SER A 97 12.45 -12.02 -16.07
N ALA A 98 13.15 -13.15 -16.03
CA ALA A 98 12.59 -14.45 -16.33
C ALA A 98 11.64 -14.94 -15.22
N VAL A 99 11.91 -14.60 -13.95
CA VAL A 99 11.00 -14.90 -12.83
C VAL A 99 9.66 -14.18 -13.02
N GLY A 100 9.68 -12.87 -13.24
CA GLY A 100 8.46 -12.10 -13.52
C GLY A 100 7.66 -12.62 -14.72
N LYS A 101 8.37 -13.11 -15.76
CA LYS A 101 7.73 -13.75 -16.92
C LYS A 101 7.14 -15.12 -16.59
N ALA A 102 7.84 -15.92 -15.79
CA ALA A 102 7.38 -17.25 -15.38
C ALA A 102 6.14 -17.15 -14.50
N VAL A 103 6.09 -16.16 -13.59
CA VAL A 103 4.92 -15.88 -12.75
C VAL A 103 3.80 -15.17 -13.52
N GLY A 104 4.10 -14.63 -14.72
CA GLY A 104 3.10 -14.00 -15.59
C GLY A 104 2.66 -12.60 -15.16
N LEU A 105 3.15 -12.09 -14.02
CA LEU A 105 2.77 -10.76 -13.50
C LEU A 105 3.10 -9.61 -14.46
N GLY A 106 4.12 -9.79 -15.32
CA GLY A 106 4.44 -8.81 -16.36
C GLY A 106 3.36 -8.63 -17.42
N GLN A 107 2.47 -9.63 -17.63
CA GLN A 107 1.38 -9.54 -18.59
C GLN A 107 0.23 -8.66 -18.07
N SER A 108 -0.05 -8.74 -16.77
CA SER A 108 -1.08 -7.91 -16.14
C SER A 108 -0.61 -6.49 -15.82
N ALA A 109 0.70 -6.21 -15.83
CA ALA A 109 1.23 -4.87 -15.61
C ALA A 109 0.76 -3.88 -16.68
N ASP A 110 0.61 -4.33 -17.93
CA ASP A 110 0.09 -3.50 -19.02
C ASP A 110 -1.42 -3.28 -18.90
N LEU A 111 -2.16 -4.26 -18.35
CA LEU A 111 -3.58 -4.11 -18.03
C LEU A 111 -3.78 -3.00 -17.00
N MET A 112 -2.99 -3.01 -15.91
CA MET A 112 -3.10 -2.02 -14.81
C MET A 112 -2.74 -0.58 -15.21
N LYS A 113 -2.10 -0.39 -16.38
CA LYS A 113 -1.79 0.94 -16.94
C LYS A 113 -2.92 1.52 -17.81
N LYS A 114 -3.93 0.71 -18.14
CA LYS A 114 -5.04 1.15 -18.98
C LYS A 114 -5.89 2.20 -18.27
N THR A 115 -6.43 3.11 -19.05
CA THR A 115 -7.41 4.13 -18.62
C THR A 115 -8.84 3.60 -18.57
N GLN A 116 -9.03 2.36 -19.01
CA GLN A 116 -10.32 1.69 -19.17
C GLN A 116 -10.24 0.29 -18.55
N LEU A 117 -10.84 0.13 -17.37
CA LEU A 117 -10.77 -1.10 -16.58
C LEU A 117 -12.10 -1.39 -15.89
N SER A 118 -12.38 -2.67 -15.68
CA SER A 118 -13.41 -3.15 -14.75
C SER A 118 -12.76 -4.01 -13.67
N GLN A 119 -13.14 -3.76 -12.42
CA GLN A 119 -12.64 -4.46 -11.24
C GLN A 119 -13.78 -5.07 -10.44
N GLU A 120 -13.52 -6.20 -9.82
CA GLU A 120 -14.44 -6.87 -8.91
C GLU A 120 -13.65 -7.42 -7.72
N ILE A 121 -14.15 -7.14 -6.52
CA ILE A 121 -13.63 -7.68 -5.27
C ILE A 121 -14.80 -8.35 -4.55
N ASP A 122 -14.63 -9.60 -4.14
CA ASP A 122 -15.58 -10.31 -3.27
C ASP A 122 -14.81 -10.86 -2.07
N VAL A 123 -15.18 -10.43 -0.88
CA VAL A 123 -14.58 -10.87 0.39
C VAL A 123 -15.68 -11.49 1.24
N LYS A 124 -15.41 -12.70 1.78
CA LYS A 124 -16.38 -13.40 2.61
C LYS A 124 -15.72 -14.01 3.84
N ILE A 125 -16.29 -13.75 5.00
CA ILE A 125 -15.97 -14.43 6.25
C ILE A 125 -16.59 -15.82 6.21
N ARG A 126 -15.78 -16.87 6.33
CA ARG A 126 -16.25 -18.25 6.35
C ARG A 126 -16.44 -18.76 7.77
N SER A 127 -15.53 -18.40 8.67
CA SER A 127 -15.65 -18.73 10.09
C SER A 127 -14.86 -17.76 10.97
N MET A 128 -15.40 -17.46 12.14
CA MET A 128 -14.74 -16.75 13.23
C MET A 128 -14.89 -17.55 14.51
N ASN A 129 -13.82 -17.61 15.31
CA ASN A 129 -13.78 -18.31 16.58
C ASN A 129 -14.17 -17.35 17.71
N GLU A 130 -15.23 -17.69 18.45
CA GLU A 130 -15.76 -16.86 19.54
C GLU A 130 -14.81 -16.74 20.73
N ASP A 131 -13.95 -17.74 20.97
CA ASP A 131 -12.97 -17.68 22.06
C ASP A 131 -11.94 -16.54 21.88
N TYR A 132 -11.71 -16.12 20.62
CA TYR A 132 -10.78 -15.04 20.27
C TYR A 132 -11.46 -13.70 20.01
N PHE A 133 -12.59 -13.70 19.31
CA PHE A 133 -13.26 -12.46 18.89
C PHE A 133 -14.44 -12.06 19.80
N GLY A 134 -14.78 -12.91 20.77
CA GLY A 134 -15.86 -12.67 21.72
C GLY A 134 -17.18 -13.27 21.29
N TYR A 135 -18.13 -13.26 22.23
CA TYR A 135 -19.46 -13.80 22.04
C TYR A 135 -20.18 -13.11 20.87
N GLY A 136 -20.80 -13.89 20.01
CA GLY A 136 -21.51 -13.40 18.83
C GLY A 136 -20.64 -13.28 17.58
N ALA A 137 -19.31 -13.48 17.64
CA ALA A 137 -18.47 -13.42 16.45
C ALA A 137 -18.87 -14.43 15.36
N SER A 138 -19.39 -15.58 15.75
CA SER A 138 -19.87 -16.61 14.82
C SER A 138 -21.09 -16.17 13.99
N SER A 139 -21.85 -15.15 14.43
CA SER A 139 -22.96 -14.58 13.66
C SER A 139 -22.50 -13.87 12.38
N LEU A 140 -21.21 -13.47 12.32
CA LEU A 140 -20.60 -12.92 11.12
C LEU A 140 -20.19 -13.97 10.08
N ASN A 141 -20.35 -15.26 10.39
CA ASN A 141 -20.05 -16.32 9.43
C ASN A 141 -20.98 -16.25 8.22
N GLY A 142 -20.38 -16.16 7.05
CA GLY A 142 -21.11 -15.95 5.81
C GLY A 142 -21.30 -14.48 5.42
N MET A 143 -20.96 -13.54 6.29
CA MET A 143 -20.93 -12.11 5.94
C MET A 143 -19.80 -11.82 4.97
N GLY A 144 -20.08 -10.95 4.03
CA GLY A 144 -19.11 -10.50 3.05
C GLY A 144 -19.52 -9.21 2.38
N PHE A 145 -18.70 -8.77 1.44
CA PHE A 145 -19.04 -7.66 0.56
C PHE A 145 -18.51 -7.91 -0.85
N ARG A 146 -19.27 -7.45 -1.82
CA ARG A 146 -18.85 -7.34 -3.22
C ARG A 146 -18.67 -5.88 -3.57
N LEU A 147 -17.56 -5.57 -4.21
CA LEU A 147 -17.26 -4.27 -4.78
C LEU A 147 -17.05 -4.46 -6.28
N GLU A 148 -17.88 -3.84 -7.08
CA GLU A 148 -17.71 -3.70 -8.53
C GLU A 148 -17.29 -2.27 -8.83
N ALA A 149 -16.26 -2.08 -9.65
CA ALA A 149 -15.81 -0.77 -10.07
C ALA A 149 -15.46 -0.78 -11.56
N ASP A 150 -15.99 0.20 -12.27
CA ASP A 150 -15.73 0.43 -13.69
C ASP A 150 -15.12 1.82 -13.84
N VAL A 151 -14.03 1.92 -14.58
CA VAL A 151 -13.36 3.18 -14.88
C VAL A 151 -13.11 3.27 -16.38
N ASN A 152 -13.57 4.35 -17.00
CA ASN A 152 -13.31 4.72 -18.38
C ASN A 152 -12.99 6.20 -18.43
N LEU A 153 -11.72 6.55 -18.18
CA LEU A 153 -11.30 7.95 -18.15
C LEU A 153 -11.43 8.62 -19.51
N ASP A 154 -11.18 7.89 -20.60
CA ASP A 154 -11.30 8.44 -21.96
C ASP A 154 -12.76 8.74 -22.34
N GLY A 155 -13.70 7.94 -21.82
CA GLY A 155 -15.14 8.15 -21.98
C GLY A 155 -15.76 9.03 -20.89
N ARG A 156 -14.97 9.50 -19.92
CA ARG A 156 -15.44 10.29 -18.76
C ARG A 156 -16.59 9.58 -18.03
N GLU A 157 -16.39 8.30 -17.76
CA GLU A 157 -17.36 7.45 -17.08
C GLU A 157 -16.67 6.66 -15.98
N MET A 158 -17.31 6.57 -14.84
CA MET A 158 -16.91 5.65 -13.77
C MET A 158 -18.13 5.19 -12.99
N GLY A 159 -18.02 4.01 -12.38
CA GLY A 159 -19.06 3.48 -11.52
C GLY A 159 -18.46 2.61 -10.43
N MET A 160 -19.08 2.61 -9.27
CA MET A 160 -18.73 1.76 -8.14
C MET A 160 -20.02 1.26 -7.48
N ARG A 161 -20.08 -0.02 -7.19
CA ARG A 161 -21.18 -0.64 -6.47
C ARG A 161 -20.66 -1.49 -5.33
N LEU A 162 -21.05 -1.17 -4.11
CA LEU A 162 -20.73 -1.92 -2.89
C LEU A 162 -21.99 -2.64 -2.40
N VAL A 163 -21.89 -3.95 -2.22
CA VAL A 163 -22.98 -4.80 -1.78
C VAL A 163 -22.52 -5.67 -0.61
N PRO A 164 -22.74 -5.25 0.65
CA PRO A 164 -22.65 -6.14 1.79
C PRO A 164 -23.70 -7.25 1.70
N TYR A 165 -23.32 -8.46 2.08
CA TYR A 165 -24.25 -9.61 2.05
C TYR A 165 -24.01 -10.55 3.23
N LEU A 166 -25.04 -11.39 3.52
CA LEU A 166 -24.94 -12.47 4.49
C LEU A 166 -25.45 -13.77 3.84
N GLY A 167 -24.58 -14.78 3.78
CA GLY A 167 -24.90 -16.02 3.08
C GLY A 167 -25.07 -15.82 1.58
N SER A 168 -26.31 -15.76 1.11
CA SER A 168 -26.68 -15.44 -0.28
C SER A 168 -27.58 -14.20 -0.39
N ALA A 169 -27.90 -13.55 0.73
CA ALA A 169 -28.79 -12.42 0.77
C ALA A 169 -27.99 -11.11 0.76
N ASP A 170 -28.25 -10.26 -0.20
CA ASP A 170 -27.72 -8.90 -0.22
C ASP A 170 -28.43 -8.09 0.89
N LEU A 171 -27.63 -7.40 1.72
CA LEU A 171 -28.15 -6.64 2.86
C LEU A 171 -28.54 -5.21 2.43
N CYS A 172 -27.74 -4.62 1.56
CA CYS A 172 -28.01 -3.34 0.92
C CYS A 172 -27.16 -3.17 -0.33
N SER A 173 -27.37 -2.09 -1.06
CA SER A 173 -26.60 -1.77 -2.27
C SER A 173 -26.33 -0.28 -2.35
N LEU A 174 -25.08 0.12 -2.12
CA LEU A 174 -24.61 1.46 -2.37
C LEU A 174 -23.99 1.54 -3.77
N THR A 175 -24.52 2.41 -4.62
CA THR A 175 -23.98 2.63 -5.97
C THR A 175 -23.62 4.10 -6.13
N LEU A 176 -22.41 4.34 -6.64
CA LEU A 176 -21.92 5.64 -7.07
C LEU A 176 -21.54 5.55 -8.54
N ALA A 177 -21.85 6.56 -9.33
CA ALA A 177 -21.40 6.66 -10.71
C ALA A 177 -21.10 8.12 -11.04
N ALA A 178 -20.21 8.34 -12.01
CA ALA A 178 -19.97 9.66 -12.57
C ALA A 178 -19.94 9.56 -14.08
N GLU A 179 -20.64 10.48 -14.74
CA GLU A 179 -20.67 10.66 -16.17
C GLU A 179 -20.47 12.14 -16.47
N ASP A 180 -19.31 12.48 -17.07
CA ASP A 180 -18.90 13.85 -17.36
C ASP A 180 -19.00 14.77 -16.10
N GLU A 181 -19.97 15.66 -16.05
CA GLU A 181 -20.16 16.63 -14.97
C GLU A 181 -21.11 16.14 -13.86
N VAL A 182 -21.73 14.99 -14.03
CA VAL A 182 -22.77 14.51 -13.13
C VAL A 182 -22.29 13.34 -12.29
N VAL A 183 -22.44 13.47 -11.00
CA VAL A 183 -22.25 12.37 -10.04
C VAL A 183 -23.62 11.84 -9.63
N TYR A 184 -23.78 10.53 -9.73
CA TYR A 184 -24.97 9.80 -9.37
C TYR A 184 -24.74 8.96 -8.13
N PHE A 185 -25.77 8.84 -7.28
CA PHE A 185 -25.74 7.92 -6.16
C PHE A 185 -27.10 7.24 -5.97
N ALA A 186 -27.05 6.00 -5.52
CA ALA A 186 -28.23 5.24 -5.17
C ALA A 186 -27.99 4.43 -3.90
N PHE A 187 -28.95 4.46 -3.00
CA PHE A 187 -29.02 3.62 -1.81
C PHE A 187 -30.51 3.34 -1.55
N PRO A 188 -31.09 2.41 -2.33
CA PRO A 188 -32.54 2.23 -2.39
C PRO A 188 -33.18 1.78 -1.08
N GLU A 189 -32.38 1.22 -0.14
CA GLU A 189 -32.87 0.81 1.18
C GLU A 189 -33.14 1.98 2.12
N ILE A 190 -32.55 3.14 1.84
CA ILE A 190 -32.63 4.33 2.69
C ILE A 190 -33.30 5.50 1.97
N PHE A 191 -32.95 5.74 0.70
CA PHE A 191 -33.49 6.85 -0.06
C PHE A 191 -34.80 6.49 -0.76
N PRO A 192 -35.80 7.40 -0.79
CA PRO A 192 -37.12 7.13 -1.38
C PRO A 192 -37.06 6.97 -2.90
N ASP A 193 -36.21 7.70 -3.59
CA ASP A 193 -36.03 7.60 -5.02
C ASP A 193 -34.88 6.60 -5.36
N PRO A 194 -34.95 5.90 -6.49
CA PRO A 194 -34.00 4.85 -6.83
C PRO A 194 -32.59 5.39 -7.13
N CYS A 195 -32.48 6.65 -7.52
CA CYS A 195 -31.21 7.29 -7.85
C CYS A 195 -31.30 8.80 -7.78
N TYR A 196 -30.24 9.44 -7.34
CA TYR A 196 -30.07 10.90 -7.33
C TYR A 196 -28.86 11.29 -8.18
N GLY A 197 -28.97 12.49 -8.79
CA GLY A 197 -27.89 13.06 -9.60
C GLY A 197 -27.55 14.48 -9.17
N ILE A 198 -26.27 14.80 -9.14
CA ILE A 198 -25.73 16.11 -8.81
C ILE A 198 -24.81 16.53 -9.95
N ASN A 199 -25.10 17.62 -10.63
CA ASN A 199 -24.13 18.23 -11.54
C ASN A 199 -23.11 19.02 -10.69
N THR A 200 -21.87 18.58 -10.67
CA THR A 200 -20.82 19.15 -9.81
C THR A 200 -20.39 20.56 -10.22
N VAL A 201 -20.66 20.95 -11.47
CA VAL A 201 -20.38 22.30 -11.97
C VAL A 201 -21.42 23.31 -11.49
N THR A 202 -22.71 22.91 -11.43
CA THR A 202 -23.83 23.80 -11.04
C THR A 202 -24.29 23.58 -9.60
N MET A 203 -23.76 22.62 -8.88
CA MET A 203 -24.24 22.20 -7.55
C MET A 203 -24.46 23.37 -6.57
N MET A 204 -23.52 24.30 -6.48
CA MET A 204 -23.65 25.44 -5.56
C MET A 204 -24.75 26.39 -5.99
N GLN A 205 -24.93 26.60 -7.30
CA GLN A 205 -26.01 27.41 -7.84
C GLN A 205 -27.40 26.77 -7.57
N ASP A 206 -27.47 25.45 -7.69
CA ASP A 206 -28.68 24.67 -7.42
C ASP A 206 -29.04 24.77 -5.92
N LEU A 207 -28.05 24.68 -5.02
CA LEU A 207 -28.24 24.85 -3.58
C LEU A 207 -28.68 26.29 -3.21
N GLU A 208 -28.06 27.31 -3.81
CA GLU A 208 -28.51 28.72 -3.61
C GLU A 208 -29.95 28.93 -4.10
N ALA A 209 -30.31 28.34 -5.26
CA ALA A 209 -31.67 28.41 -5.77
C ALA A 209 -32.69 27.78 -4.82
N MET A 210 -32.28 26.79 -4.04
CA MET A 210 -33.08 26.18 -2.96
C MET A 210 -33.06 26.98 -1.65
N GLY A 211 -32.31 28.09 -1.59
CA GLY A 211 -32.27 28.98 -0.43
C GLY A 211 -31.15 28.69 0.57
N ALA A 212 -30.16 27.90 0.21
CA ALA A 212 -28.96 27.71 1.02
C ALA A 212 -28.11 28.99 1.02
N ASP A 213 -27.64 29.41 2.18
CA ASP A 213 -26.64 30.48 2.30
C ASP A 213 -25.24 29.81 2.27
N LEU A 214 -24.58 29.91 1.13
CA LEU A 214 -23.29 29.28 0.90
C LEU A 214 -22.09 30.17 1.23
N GLY A 215 -22.34 31.49 1.48
CA GLY A 215 -21.27 32.45 1.77
C GLY A 215 -20.17 32.42 0.71
N ASP A 216 -18.92 32.26 1.15
CA ASP A 216 -17.73 32.26 0.28
C ASP A 216 -17.64 31.01 -0.62
N TYR A 217 -18.43 29.96 -0.36
CA TYR A 217 -18.43 28.72 -1.16
C TYR A 217 -19.38 28.74 -2.36
N ALA A 218 -20.15 29.82 -2.56
CA ALA A 218 -21.08 29.92 -3.69
C ALA A 218 -20.42 29.78 -5.07
N GLY A 219 -19.13 30.08 -5.16
CA GLY A 219 -18.34 29.93 -6.39
C GLY A 219 -17.74 28.56 -6.63
N VAL A 220 -17.82 27.63 -5.67
CA VAL A 220 -17.21 26.29 -5.81
C VAL A 220 -17.90 25.52 -6.92
N SER A 221 -17.10 25.07 -7.90
CA SER A 221 -17.58 24.26 -9.02
C SER A 221 -16.43 23.40 -9.54
N PHE A 222 -16.70 22.17 -9.92
CA PHE A 222 -15.66 21.31 -10.47
C PHE A 222 -16.24 20.23 -11.37
N ASN A 223 -15.42 19.77 -12.31
CA ASN A 223 -15.66 18.54 -13.00
C ASN A 223 -14.71 17.46 -12.46
N TYR A 224 -15.25 16.36 -12.01
CA TYR A 224 -14.49 15.27 -11.41
C TYR A 224 -13.37 14.74 -12.34
N PHE A 225 -13.68 14.56 -13.63
CA PHE A 225 -12.71 14.02 -14.60
C PHE A 225 -11.60 15.02 -14.92
N ASP A 226 -11.88 16.33 -14.91
CA ASP A 226 -10.85 17.35 -15.10
C ASP A 226 -9.86 17.33 -13.91
N ILE A 227 -10.35 17.13 -12.68
CA ILE A 227 -9.50 16.95 -11.50
C ILE A 227 -8.65 15.67 -11.62
N VAL A 228 -9.26 14.54 -12.03
CA VAL A 228 -8.52 13.29 -12.23
C VAL A 228 -7.46 13.45 -13.32
N GLU A 229 -7.77 14.14 -14.42
CA GLU A 229 -6.83 14.41 -15.50
C GLU A 229 -5.69 15.32 -15.05
N LEU A 230 -5.99 16.36 -14.27
CA LEU A 230 -4.99 17.23 -13.67
C LEU A 230 -4.04 16.42 -12.78
N ILE A 231 -4.57 15.65 -11.81
CA ILE A 231 -3.76 14.82 -10.93
C ILE A 231 -2.89 13.85 -11.76
N ARG A 232 -3.49 13.17 -12.73
CA ARG A 232 -2.77 12.24 -13.61
C ARG A 232 -1.66 12.91 -14.40
N SER A 233 -1.92 14.09 -14.97
CA SER A 233 -0.93 14.84 -15.76
C SER A 233 0.24 15.30 -14.90
N ARG A 234 -0.02 15.65 -13.64
CA ARG A 234 1.01 16.11 -12.69
C ARG A 234 1.79 14.95 -12.06
N THR A 235 1.16 13.78 -11.88
CA THR A 235 1.83 12.60 -11.32
C THR A 235 2.52 11.73 -12.37
N ALA A 236 2.23 11.94 -13.66
CA ALA A 236 2.89 11.22 -14.73
C ALA A 236 4.34 11.69 -14.88
N VAL A 237 5.27 10.72 -14.86
CA VAL A 237 6.68 11.00 -15.20
C VAL A 237 6.74 11.41 -16.67
N SER A 238 7.24 12.60 -16.95
CA SER A 238 7.37 13.07 -18.32
C SER A 238 8.46 12.29 -19.07
N GLU A 239 8.31 12.11 -20.39
CA GLU A 239 9.34 11.47 -21.23
C GLU A 239 10.70 12.18 -21.06
N GLU A 240 10.72 13.51 -20.93
CA GLU A 240 11.93 14.30 -20.71
C GLU A 240 12.58 13.98 -19.36
N ALA A 241 11.79 13.79 -18.30
CA ALA A 241 12.30 13.41 -16.97
C ALA A 241 12.86 11.99 -16.99
N GLU A 242 12.19 11.04 -17.67
CA GLU A 242 12.65 9.68 -17.86
C GLU A 242 13.96 9.63 -18.69
N GLU A 243 14.07 10.43 -19.74
CA GLU A 243 15.31 10.57 -20.49
C GLU A 243 16.46 11.13 -19.64
N LYS A 244 16.21 12.19 -18.86
CA LYS A 244 17.21 12.78 -17.95
C LYS A 244 17.67 11.80 -16.88
N LEU A 245 16.72 11.05 -16.27
CA LEU A 245 17.05 9.99 -15.32
C LEU A 245 17.88 8.89 -15.96
N THR A 246 17.52 8.48 -17.16
CA THR A 246 18.26 7.50 -17.96
C THR A 246 19.68 7.98 -18.24
N GLU A 247 19.87 9.25 -18.64
CA GLU A 247 21.17 9.84 -18.90
C GLU A 247 22.02 9.99 -17.62
N ALA A 248 21.39 10.39 -16.51
CA ALA A 248 22.05 10.47 -15.22
C ALA A 248 22.54 9.10 -14.75
N GLY A 249 21.72 8.05 -14.92
CA GLY A 249 22.11 6.67 -14.63
C GLY A 249 23.26 6.17 -15.50
N LYS A 250 23.25 6.46 -16.81
CA LYS A 250 24.38 6.18 -17.71
C LYS A 250 25.65 6.89 -17.24
N THR A 251 25.54 8.18 -16.92
CA THR A 251 26.65 8.99 -16.42
C THR A 251 27.21 8.42 -15.12
N LEU A 252 26.36 7.99 -14.20
CA LEU A 252 26.76 7.35 -12.95
C LEU A 252 27.62 6.11 -13.22
N VAL A 253 27.18 5.24 -14.13
CA VAL A 253 27.88 4.00 -14.51
C VAL A 253 29.16 4.29 -15.30
N GLU A 254 29.18 5.28 -16.18
CA GLU A 254 30.35 5.66 -16.96
C GLU A 254 31.47 6.27 -16.12
N LYS A 255 31.13 7.05 -15.10
CA LYS A 255 32.06 7.70 -14.18
C LYS A 255 32.52 6.80 -13.04
N MET A 256 31.88 5.65 -12.81
CA MET A 256 32.29 4.74 -11.74
C MET A 256 33.76 4.30 -11.91
N GLU A 257 34.47 4.24 -10.82
CA GLU A 257 35.80 3.64 -10.78
C GLU A 257 35.68 2.13 -10.53
N LEU A 258 36.54 1.34 -11.19
CA LEU A 258 36.51 -0.12 -11.10
C LEU A 258 37.91 -0.65 -10.85
N GLU A 259 38.08 -1.33 -9.71
CA GLU A 259 39.32 -2.00 -9.33
C GLU A 259 39.08 -3.50 -9.12
N LYS A 260 39.88 -4.35 -9.77
CA LYS A 260 39.83 -5.78 -9.52
C LYS A 260 40.62 -6.13 -8.26
N LYS A 261 39.95 -6.61 -7.21
CA LYS A 261 40.58 -7.00 -5.93
C LYS A 261 41.17 -8.42 -5.93
N GLY A 262 40.59 -9.37 -6.67
CA GLY A 262 41.07 -10.76 -6.69
C GLY A 262 39.96 -11.77 -6.90
N SER A 263 40.11 -12.93 -6.27
CA SER A 263 39.09 -13.99 -6.27
C SER A 263 38.94 -14.53 -4.86
N GLU A 264 37.70 -14.79 -4.47
CA GLU A 264 37.35 -15.39 -3.18
C GLU A 264 36.26 -16.45 -3.35
N SER A 265 36.00 -17.22 -2.28
CA SER A 265 34.84 -18.09 -2.17
C SER A 265 33.86 -17.48 -1.17
N ILE A 266 32.63 -17.23 -1.61
CA ILE A 266 31.54 -16.78 -0.78
C ILE A 266 30.55 -17.93 -0.55
N ARG A 267 29.90 -17.93 0.62
CA ARG A 267 28.87 -18.94 0.92
C ARG A 267 27.50 -18.29 0.80
N ILE A 268 26.68 -18.79 -0.14
CA ILE A 268 25.31 -18.34 -0.38
C ILE A 268 24.38 -19.47 0.04
N ASN A 269 23.58 -19.27 1.10
CA ASN A 269 22.65 -20.27 1.63
C ASN A 269 23.25 -21.68 1.77
N GLY A 270 24.48 -21.76 2.27
CA GLY A 270 25.19 -23.02 2.47
C GLY A 270 26.01 -23.53 1.26
N THR A 271 25.83 -22.95 0.08
CA THR A 271 26.56 -23.31 -1.13
C THR A 271 27.80 -22.43 -1.31
N GLU A 272 28.98 -23.04 -1.47
CA GLU A 272 30.22 -22.33 -1.73
C GLU A 272 30.29 -21.90 -3.20
N THR A 273 30.47 -20.62 -3.46
CA THR A 273 30.51 -20.02 -4.79
C THR A 273 31.83 -19.26 -4.97
N LYS A 274 32.66 -19.69 -5.93
CA LYS A 274 33.91 -18.98 -6.27
C LYS A 274 33.60 -17.80 -7.19
N CYS A 275 34.06 -16.62 -6.82
CA CYS A 275 33.82 -15.37 -7.56
C CYS A 275 35.10 -14.55 -7.74
N THR A 276 35.04 -13.64 -8.71
CA THR A 276 36.01 -12.55 -8.87
C THR A 276 35.43 -11.29 -8.23
N VAL A 277 36.19 -10.66 -7.35
CA VAL A 277 35.78 -9.45 -6.62
C VAL A 277 36.28 -8.20 -7.33
N TYR A 278 35.38 -7.27 -7.50
CA TYR A 278 35.65 -5.92 -8.01
C TYR A 278 35.17 -4.88 -6.98
N LYS A 279 36.05 -3.93 -6.65
CA LYS A 279 35.66 -2.71 -5.95
C LYS A 279 35.11 -1.72 -6.98
N VAL A 280 33.92 -1.19 -6.71
CA VAL A 280 33.26 -0.19 -7.52
C VAL A 280 33.09 1.05 -6.66
N THR A 281 33.55 2.20 -7.14
CA THR A 281 33.44 3.47 -6.42
C THR A 281 32.58 4.44 -7.26
N PHE A 282 31.52 4.96 -6.66
CA PHE A 282 30.70 6.03 -7.20
C PHE A 282 31.05 7.32 -6.46
N SER A 283 31.48 8.35 -7.20
CA SER A 283 31.80 9.63 -6.56
C SER A 283 30.55 10.30 -5.99
N LYS A 284 30.71 10.98 -4.85
CA LYS A 284 29.69 11.82 -4.22
C LYS A 284 28.96 12.72 -5.23
N SER A 285 29.73 13.35 -6.11
CA SER A 285 29.16 14.25 -7.13
C SER A 285 28.26 13.53 -8.14
N SER A 286 28.61 12.31 -8.54
CA SER A 286 27.80 11.49 -9.46
C SER A 286 26.53 10.97 -8.80
N LEU A 287 26.61 10.61 -7.51
CA LEU A 287 25.45 10.21 -6.72
C LEU A 287 24.46 11.37 -6.54
N ARG A 288 24.93 12.55 -6.16
CA ARG A 288 24.07 13.75 -6.04
C ARG A 288 23.41 14.11 -7.37
N GLN A 289 24.13 14.00 -8.49
CA GLN A 289 23.57 14.24 -9.82
C GLN A 289 22.45 13.22 -10.14
N PHE A 290 22.63 11.96 -9.77
CA PHE A 290 21.63 10.92 -9.97
C PHE A 290 20.40 11.12 -9.05
N ILE A 291 20.60 11.48 -7.78
CA ILE A 291 19.50 11.82 -6.84
C ILE A 291 18.71 13.03 -7.37
N SER A 292 19.39 14.06 -7.84
CA SER A 292 18.70 15.22 -8.44
C SER A 292 17.88 14.84 -9.68
N ALA A 293 18.34 13.89 -10.48
CA ALA A 293 17.55 13.39 -11.60
C ALA A 293 16.34 12.55 -11.14
N LEU A 294 16.49 11.77 -10.07
CA LEU A 294 15.38 11.05 -9.42
C LEU A 294 14.35 12.01 -8.84
N GLU A 295 14.81 13.03 -8.11
CA GLU A 295 13.96 14.09 -7.55
C GLU A 295 13.20 14.83 -8.66
N ASN A 296 13.87 15.20 -9.75
CA ASN A 296 13.21 15.82 -10.89
C ASN A 296 12.21 14.90 -11.62
N ALA A 297 12.44 13.58 -11.59
CA ALA A 297 11.55 12.62 -12.24
C ALA A 297 10.32 12.24 -11.39
N TYR A 298 10.52 12.09 -10.10
CA TYR A 298 9.50 11.53 -9.19
C TYR A 298 9.14 12.45 -8.02
N GLY A 299 9.96 13.46 -7.71
CA GLY A 299 9.75 14.41 -6.63
C GLY A 299 9.06 15.70 -7.06
N SER A 300 8.80 15.86 -8.36
CA SER A 300 8.20 17.08 -8.92
C SER A 300 6.71 17.26 -8.57
N THR A 301 6.08 16.26 -7.98
CA THR A 301 4.72 16.43 -7.46
C THR A 301 4.81 16.91 -6.02
N ASP A 302 5.05 18.20 -5.83
CA ASP A 302 4.77 18.84 -4.54
C ASP A 302 3.29 18.64 -4.24
N THR A 303 3.00 17.82 -3.23
CA THR A 303 1.62 17.51 -2.84
C THR A 303 0.87 18.78 -2.43
N ALA A 304 1.57 19.77 -1.89
CA ALA A 304 0.98 21.06 -1.53
C ALA A 304 0.63 21.85 -2.79
N GLU A 305 1.56 21.96 -3.77
CA GLU A 305 1.32 22.61 -5.06
C GLU A 305 0.17 21.95 -5.82
N LEU A 306 0.13 20.61 -5.88
CA LEU A 306 -0.96 19.87 -6.52
C LEU A 306 -2.29 20.11 -5.81
N THR A 307 -2.30 20.13 -4.47
CA THR A 307 -3.50 20.41 -3.69
C THR A 307 -3.98 21.83 -3.93
N GLU A 308 -3.09 22.82 -3.94
CA GLU A 308 -3.41 24.21 -4.27
C GLU A 308 -4.03 24.32 -5.66
N GLU A 309 -3.41 23.67 -6.68
CA GLU A 309 -3.90 23.69 -8.06
C GLU A 309 -5.29 23.06 -8.17
N VAL A 310 -5.51 21.90 -7.52
CA VAL A 310 -6.82 21.22 -7.48
C VAL A 310 -7.87 22.09 -6.84
N LEU A 311 -7.62 22.64 -5.65
CA LEU A 311 -8.60 23.47 -4.93
C LEU A 311 -8.86 24.80 -5.64
N THR A 312 -7.82 25.38 -6.27
CA THR A 312 -7.97 26.58 -7.10
C THR A 312 -8.84 26.29 -8.32
N GLN A 313 -8.63 25.15 -8.99
CA GLN A 313 -9.46 24.72 -10.12
C GLN A 313 -10.91 24.47 -9.69
N MET A 314 -11.12 24.01 -8.47
CA MET A 314 -12.46 23.83 -7.88
C MET A 314 -13.07 25.16 -7.39
N HIS A 315 -12.37 26.29 -7.51
CA HIS A 315 -12.78 27.62 -7.04
C HIS A 315 -13.06 27.70 -5.53
N PHE A 316 -12.29 26.94 -4.72
CA PHE A 316 -12.36 27.08 -3.27
C PHE A 316 -11.89 28.46 -2.80
N PRO A 317 -12.42 28.98 -1.67
CA PRO A 317 -11.95 30.23 -1.07
C PRO A 317 -10.46 30.18 -0.76
N GLN A 318 -9.71 31.21 -1.17
CA GLN A 318 -8.24 31.23 -1.01
C GLN A 318 -7.81 31.11 0.47
N ALA A 319 -8.60 31.64 1.40
CA ALA A 319 -8.28 31.54 2.83
C ALA A 319 -8.26 30.09 3.33
N ASP A 320 -9.16 29.24 2.81
CA ASP A 320 -9.23 27.82 3.19
C ASP A 320 -8.11 27.02 2.53
N ILE A 321 -7.73 27.39 1.29
CA ILE A 321 -6.57 26.84 0.60
C ILE A 321 -5.30 27.15 1.41
N ASP A 322 -5.10 28.41 1.80
CA ASP A 322 -3.93 28.84 2.57
C ASP A 322 -3.85 28.14 3.93
N GLU A 323 -4.99 27.96 4.62
CA GLU A 323 -5.06 27.22 5.89
C GLU A 323 -4.70 25.74 5.72
N LEU A 324 -5.23 25.08 4.69
CA LEU A 324 -4.95 23.67 4.41
C LEU A 324 -3.46 23.48 4.05
N LEU A 325 -2.93 24.34 3.19
CA LEU A 325 -1.51 24.29 2.80
C LEU A 325 -0.59 24.55 3.99
N TRP A 326 -0.94 25.46 4.87
CA TRP A 326 -0.18 25.67 6.11
C TRP A 326 -0.17 24.42 7.00
N GLN A 327 -1.27 23.67 7.08
CA GLN A 327 -1.33 22.40 7.81
C GLN A 327 -0.48 21.31 7.15
N MET A 328 -0.39 21.31 5.82
CA MET A 328 0.41 20.34 5.05
C MET A 328 1.91 20.65 5.13
N ASP A 329 2.31 21.93 5.08
CA ASP A 329 3.71 22.36 5.10
C ASP A 329 4.44 22.01 6.41
N VAL A 330 3.71 21.88 7.52
CA VAL A 330 4.27 21.43 8.82
C VAL A 330 4.69 19.95 8.79
N SER A 331 4.27 19.15 7.80
CA SER A 331 4.47 17.70 7.74
C SER A 331 5.40 17.20 6.62
N SER A 332 5.79 18.03 5.67
CA SER A 332 6.54 17.61 4.47
C SER A 332 8.05 17.85 4.59
N GLU A 333 8.78 16.91 5.22
CA GLU A 333 10.22 16.79 4.94
C GLU A 333 10.37 16.15 3.54
N ASN A 334 11.10 16.80 2.64
CA ASN A 334 11.41 16.24 1.31
C ASN A 334 12.18 14.92 1.49
N PRO A 335 11.66 13.77 1.05
CA PRO A 335 12.34 12.47 1.22
C PRO A 335 13.72 12.43 0.54
N TYR A 336 13.98 13.29 -0.45
CA TYR A 336 15.28 13.39 -1.12
C TYR A 336 16.34 14.10 -0.28
N ASP A 337 15.94 14.99 0.66
CA ASP A 337 16.89 15.64 1.58
C ASP A 337 17.63 14.59 2.42
N ALA A 338 16.93 13.56 2.88
CA ALA A 338 17.54 12.45 3.59
C ALA A 338 18.56 11.67 2.73
N LEU A 339 18.33 11.55 1.42
CA LEU A 339 19.28 10.95 0.49
C LEU A 339 20.49 11.85 0.23
N TYR A 340 20.31 13.17 0.14
CA TYR A 340 21.41 14.11 0.03
C TYR A 340 22.27 14.14 1.28
N ASP A 341 21.65 14.17 2.47
CA ASP A 341 22.35 14.13 3.76
C ASP A 341 23.18 12.85 3.89
N LEU A 342 22.60 11.71 3.49
CA LEU A 342 23.28 10.42 3.51
C LEU A 342 24.49 10.39 2.55
N VAL A 343 24.34 10.90 1.33
CA VAL A 343 25.47 11.02 0.39
C VAL A 343 26.53 12.00 0.90
N ASP A 344 26.12 13.03 1.65
CA ASP A 344 27.06 13.96 2.27
C ASP A 344 27.85 13.31 3.41
N GLU A 345 27.23 12.38 4.14
CA GLU A 345 27.85 11.60 5.22
C GLU A 345 28.79 10.51 4.69
N ILE A 346 28.31 9.68 3.75
CA ILE A 346 29.11 8.57 3.18
C ILE A 346 30.25 9.11 2.30
N GLY A 347 30.03 10.22 1.58
CA GLY A 347 30.96 10.70 0.57
C GLY A 347 30.92 9.90 -0.72
N ASP A 348 32.03 9.26 -1.09
CA ASP A 348 32.09 8.35 -2.24
C ASP A 348 31.57 6.98 -1.82
N LEU A 349 30.58 6.43 -2.56
CA LEU A 349 30.00 5.12 -2.27
C LEU A 349 30.90 4.02 -2.81
N GLU A 350 31.43 3.20 -1.95
CA GLU A 350 32.28 2.06 -2.28
C GLU A 350 31.51 0.74 -2.14
N LEU A 351 31.41 -0.03 -3.22
CA LEU A 351 30.76 -1.34 -3.23
C LEU A 351 31.76 -2.43 -3.66
N GLU A 352 31.61 -3.63 -3.09
CA GLU A 352 32.25 -4.81 -3.60
C GLU A 352 31.27 -5.67 -4.41
N LEU A 353 31.60 -5.92 -5.67
CA LEU A 353 30.84 -6.78 -6.55
C LEU A 353 31.55 -8.12 -6.73
N CYS A 354 30.86 -9.20 -6.36
CA CYS A 354 31.32 -10.56 -6.58
C CYS A 354 30.68 -11.13 -7.84
N ILE A 355 31.50 -11.48 -8.82
CA ILE A 355 31.05 -12.02 -10.11
C ILE A 355 31.46 -13.48 -10.25
N SER A 356 30.48 -14.38 -10.45
CA SER A 356 30.66 -15.81 -10.71
C SER A 356 29.89 -16.22 -11.96
N GLY A 357 30.51 -17.04 -12.81
CA GLY A 357 29.86 -17.53 -14.04
C GLY A 357 29.35 -16.45 -14.98
N GLY A 358 29.90 -15.22 -14.90
CA GLY A 358 29.46 -14.07 -15.69
C GLY A 358 28.21 -13.37 -15.14
N LYS A 359 27.82 -13.65 -13.89
CA LYS A 359 26.68 -13.02 -13.19
C LYS A 359 27.16 -12.44 -11.87
N ILE A 360 26.41 -11.47 -11.34
CA ILE A 360 26.60 -10.96 -9.99
C ILE A 360 26.13 -12.01 -9.00
N SER A 361 27.03 -12.41 -8.11
CA SER A 361 26.73 -13.36 -7.03
C SER A 361 26.65 -12.68 -5.67
N ALA A 362 27.28 -11.52 -5.49
CA ALA A 362 27.06 -10.69 -4.31
C ALA A 362 27.35 -9.21 -4.60
N VAL A 363 26.69 -8.35 -3.83
CA VAL A 363 26.99 -6.93 -3.67
C VAL A 363 27.17 -6.70 -2.18
N ARG A 364 28.29 -6.09 -1.80
CA ARG A 364 28.59 -5.79 -0.40
C ARG A 364 28.92 -4.30 -0.25
N PHE A 365 28.48 -3.76 0.87
CA PHE A 365 28.77 -2.40 1.31
C PHE A 365 29.14 -2.47 2.79
N GLU A 366 30.17 -1.75 3.18
CA GLU A 366 30.62 -1.63 4.56
C GLU A 366 31.13 -0.20 4.76
N ASP A 367 30.56 0.54 5.70
CA ASP A 367 30.98 1.90 6.03
C ASP A 367 30.51 2.27 7.44
N THR A 368 30.99 3.42 7.93
CA THR A 368 30.51 4.02 9.18
C THR A 368 29.59 5.18 8.86
N ILE A 369 28.30 5.06 9.24
CA ILE A 369 27.26 6.05 8.99
C ILE A 369 26.75 6.57 10.32
N TYR A 370 26.86 7.88 10.56
CA TYR A 370 26.45 8.53 11.82
C TYR A 370 27.00 7.84 13.08
N ASP A 371 28.29 7.52 13.07
CA ASP A 371 29.02 6.82 14.17
C ASP A 371 28.62 5.34 14.37
N SER A 372 27.83 4.73 13.48
CA SER A 372 27.48 3.30 13.51
C SER A 372 28.16 2.53 12.39
N GLU A 373 28.68 1.36 12.70
CA GLU A 373 29.19 0.44 11.69
C GLU A 373 28.02 -0.20 10.94
N VAL A 374 27.98 -0.07 9.61
CA VAL A 374 26.91 -0.57 8.75
C VAL A 374 27.49 -1.52 7.73
N GLU A 375 27.06 -2.78 7.76
CA GLU A 375 27.36 -3.78 6.73
C GLU A 375 26.07 -4.14 5.99
N LEU A 376 26.06 -4.04 4.66
CA LEU A 376 24.97 -4.51 3.81
C LEU A 376 25.50 -5.53 2.81
N GLY A 377 24.90 -6.72 2.80
CA GLY A 377 25.21 -7.79 1.85
C GLY A 377 23.98 -8.27 1.10
N LEU A 378 24.06 -8.26 -0.24
CA LEU A 378 23.08 -8.88 -1.13
C LEU A 378 23.75 -10.06 -1.80
N TYR A 379 23.18 -11.25 -1.68
CA TYR A 379 23.75 -12.48 -2.21
C TYR A 379 22.74 -13.16 -3.12
N PHE A 380 23.22 -13.61 -4.29
CA PHE A 380 22.40 -14.21 -5.33
C PHE A 380 23.01 -15.54 -5.75
N GLY A 381 22.24 -16.61 -5.65
CA GLY A 381 22.62 -17.95 -6.06
C GLY A 381 21.53 -18.61 -6.88
N GLY A 382 21.82 -19.81 -7.37
CA GLY A 382 20.85 -20.61 -8.08
C GLY A 382 21.26 -21.08 -9.46
N LYS A 383 20.43 -21.94 -10.04
CA LYS A 383 20.66 -22.56 -11.35
C LYS A 383 19.44 -22.35 -12.25
N GLY A 384 19.68 -21.92 -13.48
CA GLY A 384 18.62 -21.80 -14.49
C GLY A 384 17.97 -20.41 -14.55
N ASN A 385 16.67 -20.35 -14.81
CA ASN A 385 15.91 -19.11 -15.06
C ASN A 385 15.25 -18.54 -13.80
N TYR A 386 15.49 -19.13 -12.64
CA TYR A 386 14.89 -18.76 -11.37
C TYR A 386 15.98 -18.46 -10.35
N VAL A 387 15.85 -17.36 -9.64
CA VAL A 387 16.73 -17.03 -8.52
C VAL A 387 16.26 -17.84 -7.33
N ASP A 388 16.79 -19.06 -7.22
CA ASP A 388 16.40 -20.01 -6.21
C ASP A 388 17.09 -19.80 -4.86
N ASN A 389 18.04 -18.85 -4.78
CA ASN A 389 18.70 -18.47 -3.55
C ASN A 389 19.00 -16.97 -3.54
N PHE A 390 18.39 -16.28 -2.60
CA PHE A 390 18.66 -14.87 -2.34
C PHE A 390 18.89 -14.68 -0.84
N SER A 391 19.83 -13.83 -0.46
CA SER A 391 19.87 -13.32 0.90
C SER A 391 20.27 -11.85 0.94
N LEU A 392 19.60 -11.12 1.80
CA LEU A 392 19.94 -9.77 2.23
C LEU A 392 20.38 -9.88 3.69
N LYS A 393 21.48 -9.25 4.02
CA LYS A 393 22.00 -9.15 5.37
C LYS A 393 22.33 -7.68 5.63
N LEU A 394 21.77 -7.15 6.70
CA LEU A 394 22.07 -5.81 7.19
C LEU A 394 22.54 -5.95 8.64
N ILE A 395 23.73 -5.47 8.93
CA ILE A 395 24.25 -5.36 10.29
C ILE A 395 24.43 -3.89 10.59
N VAL A 396 23.95 -3.47 11.74
CA VAL A 396 24.18 -2.14 12.29
C VAL A 396 24.75 -2.31 13.69
N ASP A 397 25.99 -1.93 13.86
CA ASP A 397 26.79 -2.28 15.04
C ASP A 397 26.82 -3.81 15.22
N ASP A 398 26.13 -4.34 16.24
CA ASP A 398 26.05 -5.80 16.48
C ASP A 398 24.66 -6.39 16.14
N ASP A 399 23.71 -5.57 15.71
CA ASP A 399 22.33 -6.00 15.40
C ASP A 399 22.21 -6.47 13.95
N GLU A 400 21.84 -7.73 13.75
CA GLU A 400 21.67 -8.32 12.41
C GLU A 400 20.21 -8.46 12.03
N LEU A 401 19.80 -7.81 10.93
CA LEU A 401 18.57 -8.08 10.18
C LEU A 401 18.93 -8.91 8.96
N SER A 402 18.28 -10.04 8.76
CA SER A 402 18.51 -10.83 7.57
C SER A 402 17.22 -11.31 6.92
N LEU A 403 17.25 -11.41 5.58
CA LEU A 403 16.23 -12.06 4.76
C LEU A 403 16.93 -13.13 3.93
N VAL A 404 16.49 -14.38 4.08
CA VAL A 404 17.04 -15.52 3.37
C VAL A 404 15.93 -16.23 2.63
N SER A 405 15.95 -16.17 1.29
CA SER A 405 15.02 -16.87 0.41
C SER A 405 15.71 -18.07 -0.23
N ARG A 406 15.04 -19.22 -0.18
CA ARG A 406 15.46 -20.48 -0.80
C ARG A 406 14.33 -20.97 -1.67
N GLY A 407 14.53 -20.85 -2.99
CA GLY A 407 13.56 -21.29 -3.96
C GLY A 407 14.04 -22.52 -4.74
N ASP A 408 13.08 -23.21 -5.35
CA ASP A 408 13.32 -24.29 -6.29
C ASP A 408 12.27 -24.26 -7.40
N HIS A 409 12.65 -24.82 -8.56
CA HIS A 409 11.75 -24.99 -9.70
C HIS A 409 11.76 -26.43 -10.17
N ASP A 410 10.66 -27.14 -9.91
CA ASP A 410 10.43 -28.47 -10.49
C ASP A 410 9.98 -28.33 -11.95
N ALA A 411 10.92 -28.40 -12.89
CA ALA A 411 10.64 -28.26 -14.32
C ALA A 411 9.71 -29.36 -14.88
N LYS A 412 9.51 -30.48 -14.17
CA LYS A 412 8.58 -31.55 -14.59
C LYS A 412 7.15 -31.22 -14.23
N LYS A 413 6.96 -30.63 -13.06
CA LYS A 413 5.65 -30.20 -12.58
C LYS A 413 5.32 -28.77 -13.02
N GLY A 414 6.34 -27.96 -13.39
CA GLY A 414 6.19 -26.54 -13.65
C GLY A 414 5.90 -25.75 -12.37
N THR A 415 6.29 -26.26 -11.19
CA THR A 415 5.99 -25.68 -9.90
C THR A 415 7.19 -24.91 -9.37
N PHE A 416 6.96 -23.70 -8.87
CA PHE A 416 7.91 -22.89 -8.12
C PHE A 416 7.59 -23.01 -6.64
N THR A 417 8.61 -23.23 -5.82
CA THR A 417 8.52 -23.20 -4.36
C THR A 417 9.54 -22.23 -3.80
N ASP A 418 9.19 -21.51 -2.76
CA ASP A 418 10.09 -20.61 -2.06
C ASP A 418 9.85 -20.66 -0.56
N GLU A 419 10.94 -20.63 0.22
CA GLU A 419 10.93 -20.42 1.66
C GLU A 419 11.77 -19.17 1.94
N THR A 420 11.14 -18.10 2.40
CA THR A 420 11.80 -16.88 2.82
C THR A 420 11.73 -16.77 4.35
N VAL A 421 12.89 -16.64 4.97
CA VAL A 421 13.02 -16.40 6.42
C VAL A 421 13.54 -14.99 6.63
N ILE A 422 12.83 -14.20 7.43
CA ILE A 422 13.22 -12.86 7.86
C ILE A 422 13.56 -12.95 9.35
N THR A 423 14.82 -12.71 9.69
CA THR A 423 15.29 -12.65 11.06
C THR A 423 15.38 -11.18 11.48
N ILE A 424 14.68 -10.82 12.54
CA ILE A 424 14.67 -9.47 13.13
C ILE A 424 15.31 -9.58 14.50
N PRO A 425 16.25 -8.69 14.88
CA PRO A 425 16.87 -8.72 16.19
C PRO A 425 15.82 -8.72 17.30
N TYR A 426 15.99 -9.62 18.26
CA TYR A 426 15.14 -9.76 19.47
C TYR A 426 13.70 -10.21 19.23
N GLU A 427 13.33 -10.61 18.01
CA GLU A 427 12.00 -11.12 17.65
C GLU A 427 12.08 -12.57 17.17
N ASN A 428 10.93 -13.23 17.05
CA ASN A 428 10.84 -14.54 16.39
C ASN A 428 10.98 -14.35 14.87
N ASP A 429 11.66 -15.27 14.23
CA ASP A 429 11.76 -15.29 12.76
C ASP A 429 10.38 -15.28 12.12
N LEU A 430 10.24 -14.48 11.07
CA LEU A 430 9.10 -14.51 10.17
C LEU A 430 9.43 -15.42 8.99
N THR A 431 8.67 -16.50 8.83
CA THR A 431 8.85 -17.44 7.72
C THR A 431 7.70 -17.31 6.74
N ILE A 432 8.02 -17.17 5.46
CA ILE A 432 7.07 -17.14 4.34
C ILE A 432 7.38 -18.33 3.45
N THR A 433 6.42 -19.23 3.28
CA THR A 433 6.52 -20.33 2.29
C THR A 433 5.53 -20.07 1.17
N THR A 434 5.96 -20.24 -0.08
CA THR A 434 5.12 -20.04 -1.26
C THR A 434 5.29 -21.22 -2.20
N GLU A 435 4.18 -21.70 -2.74
CA GLU A 435 4.15 -22.63 -3.87
C GLU A 435 3.25 -22.06 -4.96
N TYR A 436 3.76 -22.03 -6.20
CA TYR A 436 3.02 -21.50 -7.33
C TYR A 436 3.23 -22.35 -8.57
N ALA A 437 2.14 -22.74 -9.24
CA ALA A 437 2.17 -23.48 -10.50
C ALA A 437 1.52 -22.65 -11.62
N PRO A 438 2.33 -21.99 -12.49
CA PRO A 438 1.80 -21.13 -13.56
C PRO A 438 0.89 -21.86 -14.56
N GLY A 439 1.02 -23.19 -14.68
CA GLY A 439 0.28 -24.00 -15.64
C GLY A 439 -1.22 -24.04 -15.38
N ASP A 440 -1.62 -24.15 -14.13
CA ASP A 440 -3.02 -24.14 -13.67
C ASP A 440 -3.34 -22.93 -12.77
N GLY A 441 -2.32 -22.13 -12.45
CA GLY A 441 -2.45 -20.94 -11.62
C GLY A 441 -2.52 -21.22 -10.13
N SER A 442 -2.37 -22.48 -9.69
CA SER A 442 -2.48 -22.80 -8.26
C SER A 442 -1.42 -22.07 -7.44
N LEU A 443 -1.86 -21.47 -6.33
CA LEU A 443 -1.06 -20.65 -5.43
C LEU A 443 -1.36 -21.07 -3.99
N SER A 444 -0.32 -21.34 -3.22
CA SER A 444 -0.40 -21.42 -1.77
C SER A 444 0.70 -20.57 -1.14
N MET A 445 0.38 -19.91 -0.03
CA MET A 445 1.34 -19.17 0.77
C MET A 445 1.02 -19.35 2.25
N GLU A 446 2.07 -19.54 3.05
CA GLU A 446 1.97 -19.51 4.51
C GLU A 446 3.00 -18.52 5.06
N LEU A 447 2.55 -17.64 5.93
CA LEU A 447 3.37 -16.71 6.69
C LEU A 447 3.25 -17.08 8.15
N SER A 448 4.36 -17.34 8.83
CA SER A 448 4.38 -17.77 10.22
C SER A 448 5.41 -17.01 11.05
N GLN A 449 5.00 -16.65 12.28
CA GLN A 449 5.87 -16.02 13.27
C GLN A 449 5.49 -16.52 14.66
N GLY A 450 6.43 -17.16 15.34
CA GLY A 450 6.20 -17.74 16.66
C GLY A 450 5.03 -18.75 16.65
N ASN A 451 3.94 -18.44 17.36
CA ASN A 451 2.75 -19.28 17.46
C ASN A 451 1.60 -18.85 16.52
N SER A 452 1.83 -17.84 15.70
CA SER A 452 0.83 -17.30 14.78
C SER A 452 1.17 -17.67 13.35
N SER A 453 0.16 -18.04 12.55
CA SER A 453 0.33 -18.20 11.12
C SER A 453 -0.88 -17.68 10.34
N PHE A 454 -0.58 -17.16 9.15
CA PHE A 454 -1.54 -16.76 8.15
C PHE A 454 -1.28 -17.59 6.91
N SER A 455 -2.30 -18.23 6.37
CA SER A 455 -2.16 -19.02 5.15
C SER A 455 -3.23 -18.65 4.13
N LEU A 456 -2.86 -18.73 2.86
CA LEU A 456 -3.78 -18.61 1.74
C LEU A 456 -3.56 -19.75 0.74
N GLU A 457 -4.66 -20.22 0.18
CA GLU A 457 -4.71 -21.22 -0.88
C GLU A 457 -5.72 -20.76 -1.93
N GLY A 458 -5.33 -20.81 -3.20
CA GLY A 458 -6.19 -20.35 -4.27
C GLY A 458 -5.55 -20.44 -5.64
N THR A 459 -5.99 -19.59 -6.56
CA THR A 459 -5.47 -19.52 -7.92
C THR A 459 -5.13 -18.09 -8.32
N LEU A 460 -4.05 -17.91 -9.07
CA LEU A 460 -3.63 -16.67 -9.70
C LEU A 460 -3.56 -16.88 -11.22
N VAL A 461 -4.42 -16.17 -11.95
CA VAL A 461 -4.41 -16.15 -13.42
C VAL A 461 -4.05 -14.75 -13.89
N SER A 462 -2.93 -14.63 -14.60
CA SER A 462 -2.46 -13.38 -15.18
C SER A 462 -2.35 -13.52 -16.69
N ARG A 463 -3.10 -12.67 -17.42
CA ARG A 463 -3.13 -12.59 -18.89
C ARG A 463 -3.10 -11.13 -19.33
N GLN A 464 -2.98 -10.87 -20.62
CA GLN A 464 -2.97 -9.50 -21.15
C GLN A 464 -4.27 -8.72 -20.92
N ASP A 465 -5.39 -9.43 -20.85
CA ASP A 465 -6.76 -8.90 -20.76
C ASP A 465 -7.41 -9.17 -19.40
N ARG A 466 -6.74 -9.92 -18.51
CA ARG A 466 -7.32 -10.36 -17.24
C ARG A 466 -6.26 -10.65 -16.19
N LEU A 467 -6.50 -10.12 -15.00
CA LEU A 467 -5.87 -10.57 -13.75
C LEU A 467 -6.97 -11.10 -12.83
N GLU A 468 -6.81 -12.32 -12.35
CA GLU A 468 -7.74 -12.92 -11.39
C GLU A 468 -6.95 -13.59 -10.28
N LEU A 469 -7.27 -13.23 -9.05
CA LEU A 469 -6.82 -13.87 -7.82
C LEU A 469 -8.04 -14.40 -7.10
N ASP A 470 -8.15 -15.72 -6.98
CA ASP A 470 -9.25 -16.39 -6.28
C ASP A 470 -8.66 -17.17 -5.10
N ILE A 471 -8.76 -16.62 -3.90
CA ILE A 471 -8.30 -17.20 -2.66
C ILE A 471 -9.50 -17.90 -2.01
N GLU A 472 -9.56 -19.21 -2.16
CA GLU A 472 -10.63 -20.00 -1.61
C GLU A 472 -10.54 -20.15 -0.08
N ASN A 473 -9.30 -20.16 0.45
CA ASN A 473 -9.05 -20.36 1.86
C ASN A 473 -7.93 -19.44 2.34
N LEU A 474 -8.32 -18.37 3.00
CA LEU A 474 -7.44 -17.48 3.73
C LEU A 474 -7.68 -17.76 5.21
N SER A 475 -6.68 -18.25 5.94
CA SER A 475 -6.87 -18.62 7.34
C SER A 475 -5.82 -17.98 8.25
N LEU A 476 -6.31 -17.49 9.38
CA LEU A 476 -5.49 -17.00 10.50
C LEU A 476 -5.51 -18.05 11.60
N ARG A 477 -4.33 -18.42 12.11
CA ARG A 477 -4.16 -19.36 13.21
C ARG A 477 -3.35 -18.72 14.32
N GLN A 478 -3.68 -19.06 15.55
CA GLN A 478 -2.91 -18.71 16.73
C GLN A 478 -2.81 -19.92 17.65
N ALA A 479 -1.63 -20.21 18.16
CA ALA A 479 -1.34 -21.40 18.97
C ALA A 479 -1.81 -22.73 18.33
N GLY A 480 -1.83 -22.79 16.97
CA GLY A 480 -2.28 -23.95 16.19
C GLY A 480 -3.79 -24.01 15.94
N GLU A 481 -4.60 -23.19 16.61
CA GLU A 481 -6.03 -23.11 16.42
C GLU A 481 -6.40 -22.12 15.30
N LYS A 482 -7.37 -22.46 14.47
CA LYS A 482 -7.93 -21.55 13.47
C LYS A 482 -8.82 -20.53 14.18
N ILE A 483 -8.46 -19.25 14.10
CA ILE A 483 -9.25 -18.17 14.69
C ILE A 483 -10.17 -17.49 13.69
N MET A 484 -9.76 -17.44 12.40
CA MET A 484 -10.59 -16.89 11.34
C MET A 484 -10.29 -17.56 10.00
N THR A 485 -11.33 -17.74 9.19
CA THR A 485 -11.18 -18.11 7.77
C THR A 485 -12.01 -17.19 6.89
N MET A 486 -11.45 -16.84 5.72
CA MET A 486 -12.06 -15.97 4.74
C MET A 486 -11.87 -16.54 3.33
N SER A 487 -12.60 -16.01 2.38
CA SER A 487 -12.29 -16.12 0.96
C SER A 487 -12.21 -14.73 0.34
N LEU A 488 -11.35 -14.58 -0.66
CA LEU A 488 -11.15 -13.34 -1.41
C LEU A 488 -11.13 -13.69 -2.89
N ARG A 489 -11.96 -13.01 -3.67
CA ARG A 489 -11.83 -12.98 -5.12
C ARG A 489 -11.55 -11.57 -5.57
N TYR A 490 -10.51 -11.39 -6.36
CA TYR A 490 -10.15 -10.14 -7.00
C TYR A 490 -9.99 -10.37 -8.48
N GLN A 491 -10.67 -9.57 -9.29
CA GLN A 491 -10.60 -9.66 -10.74
C GLN A 491 -10.44 -8.28 -11.34
N VAL A 492 -9.53 -8.16 -12.31
CA VAL A 492 -9.40 -6.99 -13.21
C VAL A 492 -9.51 -7.46 -14.64
N THR A 493 -10.29 -6.76 -15.43
CA THR A 493 -10.51 -7.06 -16.86
C THR A 493 -10.47 -5.77 -17.67
N ASP A 494 -10.44 -5.90 -18.99
CA ASP A 494 -10.78 -4.79 -19.88
C ASP A 494 -12.16 -4.21 -19.52
N TYR A 495 -12.33 -2.92 -19.78
CA TYR A 495 -13.54 -2.19 -19.44
C TYR A 495 -14.80 -2.87 -19.98
N SER A 496 -15.75 -3.04 -19.08
CA SER A 496 -17.10 -3.49 -19.38
C SER A 496 -18.04 -2.77 -18.43
N ARG A 497 -18.83 -1.83 -18.93
CA ARG A 497 -19.75 -1.05 -18.09
C ARG A 497 -20.72 -1.99 -17.36
N ARG A 498 -20.46 -2.22 -16.08
CA ARG A 498 -21.28 -3.06 -15.18
C ARG A 498 -22.18 -2.22 -14.30
N VAL A 499 -21.67 -1.03 -13.93
CA VAL A 499 -22.36 -0.10 -13.05
C VAL A 499 -22.91 1.06 -13.86
N SER A 500 -24.23 1.21 -13.86
CA SER A 500 -24.89 2.37 -14.46
C SER A 500 -26.15 2.73 -13.68
N LEU A 501 -26.43 4.02 -13.56
CA LEU A 501 -27.62 4.54 -12.91
C LEU A 501 -28.43 5.33 -13.96
N GLN A 502 -29.75 5.09 -14.01
CA GLN A 502 -30.66 5.74 -14.94
C GLN A 502 -31.89 6.28 -14.21
N GLY A 503 -32.48 7.32 -14.75
CA GLY A 503 -33.69 7.91 -14.20
C GLY A 503 -33.45 8.64 -12.87
N ALA A 504 -32.27 9.25 -12.74
CA ALA A 504 -31.93 10.00 -11.54
C ALA A 504 -32.84 11.21 -11.35
N ARG A 505 -33.23 11.47 -10.11
CA ARG A 505 -33.80 12.74 -9.69
C ARG A 505 -32.64 13.73 -9.48
N MET A 506 -32.57 14.72 -10.36
CA MET A 506 -31.49 15.69 -10.32
C MET A 506 -31.68 16.71 -9.18
N LEU A 507 -30.57 17.13 -8.54
CA LEU A 507 -30.60 18.17 -7.53
C LEU A 507 -31.21 19.47 -8.06
N SER A 508 -30.91 19.84 -9.30
CA SER A 508 -31.48 21.00 -10.01
C SER A 508 -33.02 20.98 -10.14
N ASP A 509 -33.64 19.80 -10.11
CA ASP A 509 -35.07 19.61 -10.23
C ASP A 509 -35.79 19.57 -8.85
N MET A 510 -35.04 19.69 -7.75
CA MET A 510 -35.57 19.63 -6.38
C MET A 510 -35.87 21.03 -5.84
N THR A 511 -36.89 21.08 -4.98
CA THR A 511 -37.18 22.24 -4.14
C THR A 511 -36.60 22.05 -2.74
N GLN A 512 -36.53 23.10 -1.95
CA GLN A 512 -36.15 23.01 -0.54
C GLN A 512 -37.05 22.04 0.24
N ASP A 513 -38.36 22.05 -0.07
CA ASP A 513 -39.32 21.13 0.56
C ASP A 513 -39.02 19.67 0.21
N ASP A 514 -38.63 19.38 -1.04
CA ASP A 514 -38.21 18.03 -1.46
C ASP A 514 -36.99 17.54 -0.67
N VAL A 515 -35.97 18.39 -0.52
CA VAL A 515 -34.75 18.06 0.25
C VAL A 515 -35.07 17.82 1.72
N LEU A 516 -35.96 18.65 2.31
CA LEU A 516 -36.44 18.48 3.69
C LEU A 516 -37.25 17.18 3.84
N GLU A 517 -38.11 16.84 2.88
CA GLU A 517 -38.86 15.57 2.87
C GLU A 517 -37.94 14.37 2.84
N ILE A 518 -36.90 14.39 1.94
CA ILE A 518 -35.88 13.35 1.88
C ILE A 518 -35.16 13.27 3.24
N ALA A 519 -34.66 14.39 3.76
CA ALA A 519 -33.92 14.40 5.03
C ALA A 519 -34.77 13.86 6.20
N ASN A 520 -36.04 14.24 6.29
CA ASN A 520 -36.95 13.74 7.32
C ASN A 520 -37.28 12.24 7.16
N SER A 521 -37.29 11.73 5.94
CA SER A 521 -37.56 10.31 5.67
C SER A 521 -36.36 9.41 5.95
N LEU A 522 -35.13 9.92 5.88
CA LEU A 522 -33.91 9.13 6.02
C LEU A 522 -33.83 8.39 7.35
N GLU A 523 -34.10 9.07 8.48
CA GLU A 523 -34.06 8.45 9.81
C GLU A 523 -35.08 7.30 9.92
N GLY A 524 -36.30 7.55 9.46
CA GLY A 524 -37.37 6.54 9.47
C GLY A 524 -37.04 5.34 8.56
N ASN A 525 -36.53 5.60 7.37
CA ASN A 525 -36.15 4.56 6.43
C ASN A 525 -34.97 3.74 6.94
N ALA A 526 -33.93 4.38 7.51
CA ALA A 526 -32.79 3.71 8.10
C ALA A 526 -33.22 2.79 9.27
N VAL A 527 -34.07 3.30 10.16
CA VAL A 527 -34.62 2.49 11.28
C VAL A 527 -35.43 1.31 10.76
N ASN A 528 -36.32 1.53 9.79
CA ASN A 528 -37.12 0.46 9.19
C ASN A 528 -36.26 -0.59 8.48
N TRP A 529 -35.21 -0.15 7.79
CA TRP A 529 -34.24 -1.05 7.16
C TRP A 529 -33.52 -1.90 8.22
N ILE A 530 -32.98 -1.29 9.29
CA ILE A 530 -32.32 -2.01 10.39
C ILE A 530 -33.27 -3.04 11.04
N ILE A 531 -34.52 -2.63 11.33
CA ILE A 531 -35.54 -3.53 11.89
C ILE A 531 -35.85 -4.67 10.91
N GLY A 532 -35.99 -4.36 9.63
CA GLY A 532 -36.21 -5.35 8.57
C GLY A 532 -35.04 -6.33 8.47
N LEU A 533 -33.83 -5.82 8.56
CA LEU A 533 -32.60 -6.62 8.53
C LEU A 533 -32.52 -7.57 9.74
N ALA A 534 -32.75 -7.05 10.94
CA ALA A 534 -32.77 -7.86 12.17
C ALA A 534 -33.89 -8.93 12.16
N ALA A 535 -35.03 -8.63 11.54
CA ALA A 535 -36.12 -9.57 11.38
C ALA A 535 -35.82 -10.66 10.34
N ALA A 536 -35.15 -10.30 9.24
CA ALA A 536 -34.77 -11.24 8.19
C ALA A 536 -33.54 -12.11 8.60
N HIS A 537 -32.66 -11.54 9.41
CA HIS A 537 -31.39 -12.11 9.85
C HIS A 537 -31.26 -12.04 11.38
N PRO A 538 -31.99 -12.90 12.11
CA PRO A 538 -31.98 -12.93 13.60
C PRO A 538 -30.56 -13.14 14.17
N GLU A 539 -29.68 -13.79 13.41
CA GLU A 539 -28.27 -14.00 13.75
C GLU A 539 -27.47 -12.68 13.87
N LEU A 540 -27.93 -11.59 13.25
CA LEU A 540 -27.33 -10.27 13.38
C LEU A 540 -27.87 -9.46 14.57
N SER A 541 -28.90 -9.96 15.27
CA SER A 541 -29.53 -9.21 16.38
C SER A 541 -28.57 -8.91 17.53
N ASP A 542 -27.50 -9.70 17.67
CA ASP A 542 -26.47 -9.50 18.70
C ASP A 542 -25.44 -8.40 18.33
N LEU A 543 -25.52 -7.86 17.09
CA LEU A 543 -24.66 -6.79 16.60
C LEU A 543 -25.30 -5.40 16.73
N PHE A 544 -26.62 -5.34 16.90
CA PHE A 544 -27.42 -4.11 17.08
C PHE A 544 -27.96 -4.01 18.52
#